data_c23f0b9e5ffeab96ac211e02c4f72c07
#
_entry.id   c23f0b9e5ffeab96ac211e02c4f72c07
#
_cell.length_a   1.000
_cell.length_b   1.000
_cell.length_c   1.000
_cell.angle_alpha   90.00
_cell.angle_beta   90.00
_cell.angle_gamma   90.00
#
_symmetry.space_group_name_H-M   'P 1'
#
loop_
_entity.id
_entity.type
_entity.pdbx_description
1 polymer ?
#
loop_
_entity_poly.entity_id
_entity_poly.type
_entity_poly.pdbx_seq_one_letter_code
_entity_poly.pdbx_strand_id
1 'polypeptide(L)'
;YPRRMKVQLLLSQASASTPQPEGKMQNRKGNDPSEMFDLREYVPGDDVRSIHWKLSGKTDTLILRQASDPSLYNIVLLMDFGIEKNGEPTPLEELNAAAAVAAAVGTQLVQQHITFSAAVPTRMGLEIYEVRTQKDFQQMLMHWMCFPLQQTEGAGMRYFLTQQMDRQYARLVLLTAGQYTASLKPLEGRIGTTVISAVSGGKLQHIAVGGGCEVVELPAERIEDEVYRILC
;
A
#
# COMPACT_ATOMS: atom_id res chain seq x y z
N TYR A 1 -20.12 5.91 9.12
CA TYR A 1 -18.73 6.37 9.04
C TYR A 1 -17.87 5.45 9.91
N PRO A 2 -16.70 4.97 9.42
CA PRO A 2 -15.79 4.17 10.23
C PRO A 2 -15.38 4.91 11.50
N ARG A 3 -15.12 4.16 12.56
CA ARG A 3 -14.61 4.71 13.83
C ARG A 3 -13.30 5.46 13.59
N ARG A 4 -13.03 6.51 14.38
CA ARG A 4 -11.78 7.27 14.26
C ARG A 4 -10.65 6.51 14.95
N MET A 5 -9.63 6.15 14.18
CA MET A 5 -8.43 5.50 14.68
C MET A 5 -7.21 6.42 14.48
N LYS A 6 -6.24 6.36 15.38
CA LYS A 6 -4.96 7.05 15.23
C LYS A 6 -3.90 6.04 14.82
N VAL A 7 -3.43 6.15 13.57
CA VAL A 7 -2.34 5.33 13.02
C VAL A 7 -1.15 6.21 12.71
N GLN A 8 0.04 5.74 13.01
CA GLN A 8 1.28 6.32 12.53
C GLN A 8 1.96 5.29 11.60
N LEU A 9 1.91 5.54 10.29
CA LEU A 9 2.62 4.71 9.32
C LEU A 9 4.10 5.11 9.32
N LEU A 10 4.95 4.14 9.54
CA LEU A 10 6.39 4.25 9.37
C LEU A 10 6.76 3.52 8.08
N LEU A 11 7.02 4.29 7.03
CA LEU A 11 7.48 3.71 5.76
C LEU A 11 8.95 3.35 5.89
N SER A 12 9.26 2.07 5.72
CA SER A 12 10.63 1.59 5.71
C SER A 12 11.32 1.99 4.42
N GLN A 13 12.36 2.83 4.52
CA GLN A 13 13.23 3.19 3.38
C GLN A 13 14.00 1.97 2.83
N ALA A 14 14.08 0.86 3.57
CA ALA A 14 14.72 -0.37 3.11
C ALA A 14 14.05 -1.01 1.89
N SER A 15 12.83 -0.58 1.54
CA SER A 15 12.11 -1.09 0.37
C SER A 15 12.58 -0.51 -0.98
N ALA A 16 13.43 0.52 -0.96
CA ALA A 16 14.02 1.10 -2.18
C ALA A 16 15.15 0.24 -2.79
N SER A 17 15.60 -0.79 -2.08
CA SER A 17 16.73 -1.65 -2.49
C SER A 17 16.37 -3.12 -2.74
N THR A 18 15.08 -3.45 -2.93
CA THR A 18 14.70 -4.79 -3.39
C THR A 18 15.16 -4.97 -4.84
N PRO A 19 15.88 -6.05 -5.19
CA PRO A 19 16.27 -6.29 -6.57
C PRO A 19 15.02 -6.35 -7.44
N GLN A 20 14.94 -5.45 -8.42
CA GLN A 20 13.85 -5.45 -9.39
C GLN A 20 13.85 -6.79 -10.12
N PRO A 21 12.69 -7.45 -10.29
CA PRO A 21 12.59 -8.51 -11.26
C PRO A 21 12.87 -7.87 -12.62
N GLU A 22 13.78 -8.46 -13.38
CA GLU A 22 14.12 -8.07 -14.75
C GLU A 22 12.87 -8.16 -15.64
N GLY A 23 12.16 -7.06 -15.77
CA GLY A 23 10.96 -6.98 -16.57
C GLY A 23 10.56 -5.52 -16.79
N LYS A 24 11.16 -4.90 -17.82
CA LYS A 24 10.72 -3.68 -18.51
C LYS A 24 10.09 -2.60 -17.61
N MET A 25 10.94 -1.79 -16.97
CA MET A 25 10.57 -0.43 -16.63
C MET A 25 10.13 0.29 -17.91
N GLN A 26 8.84 0.58 -18.02
CA GLN A 26 8.41 1.65 -18.91
C GLN A 26 8.85 2.96 -18.28
N ASN A 27 9.92 3.49 -18.80
CA ASN A 27 10.50 4.80 -18.50
C ASN A 27 9.47 5.87 -18.94
N ARG A 28 8.43 6.12 -18.16
CA ARG A 28 7.51 7.24 -18.37
C ARG A 28 8.16 8.47 -17.75
N LYS A 29 8.67 9.35 -18.61
CA LYS A 29 9.13 10.69 -18.25
C LYS A 29 7.95 11.44 -17.64
N GLY A 30 7.98 11.65 -16.31
CA GLY A 30 7.10 12.60 -15.63
C GLY A 30 7.44 14.02 -16.10
N ASN A 31 6.44 14.82 -16.38
CA ASN A 31 6.60 16.16 -16.98
C ASN A 31 6.12 17.27 -16.02
N ASP A 32 6.10 17.03 -14.71
CA ASP A 32 5.68 18.02 -13.72
C ASP A 32 6.92 18.61 -13.00
N PRO A 33 7.18 19.92 -13.12
CA PRO A 33 8.35 20.57 -12.54
C PRO A 33 8.27 20.79 -11.03
N SER A 34 7.18 20.45 -10.36
CA SER A 34 7.01 20.57 -8.90
C SER A 34 7.38 19.31 -8.11
N GLU A 35 7.74 18.21 -8.79
CA GLU A 35 8.08 16.95 -8.15
C GLU A 35 9.54 16.88 -7.68
N MET A 36 9.81 16.13 -6.62
CA MET A 36 11.15 15.91 -6.09
C MET A 36 12.03 15.31 -7.19
N PHE A 37 13.19 15.92 -7.41
CA PHE A 37 14.14 15.49 -8.42
C PHE A 37 15.17 14.55 -7.77
N ASP A 38 15.40 13.44 -8.41
CA ASP A 38 16.58 12.62 -8.17
C ASP A 38 17.77 13.20 -8.92
N LEU A 39 18.96 13.14 -8.33
CA LEU A 39 20.18 13.70 -8.87
C LEU A 39 21.09 12.55 -9.28
N ARG A 40 21.39 12.45 -10.57
CA ARG A 40 22.38 11.50 -11.10
C ARG A 40 23.40 12.16 -12.01
N GLU A 41 24.52 11.51 -12.23
CA GLU A 41 25.49 11.97 -13.21
C GLU A 41 24.91 11.90 -14.63
N TYR A 42 25.27 12.92 -15.43
CA TYR A 42 24.91 12.98 -16.84
C TYR A 42 25.63 11.89 -17.63
N VAL A 43 24.89 11.21 -18.49
CA VAL A 43 25.43 10.24 -19.45
C VAL A 43 25.19 10.76 -20.85
N PRO A 44 26.17 10.63 -21.79
CA PRO A 44 25.97 11.04 -23.17
C PRO A 44 24.71 10.45 -23.79
N GLY A 45 23.82 11.34 -24.27
CA GLY A 45 22.49 10.99 -24.79
C GLY A 45 21.32 11.48 -23.90
N ASP A 46 21.60 11.96 -22.72
CA ASP A 46 20.58 12.61 -21.86
C ASP A 46 20.24 14.02 -22.36
N ASP A 47 19.04 14.50 -21.99
CA ASP A 47 18.60 15.86 -22.32
C ASP A 47 19.39 16.90 -21.51
N VAL A 48 20.21 17.69 -22.19
CA VAL A 48 21.04 18.76 -21.59
C VAL A 48 20.21 19.85 -20.89
N ARG A 49 18.93 19.97 -21.20
CA ARG A 49 18.02 20.91 -20.52
C ARG A 49 17.71 20.51 -19.08
N SER A 50 17.89 19.24 -18.75
CA SER A 50 17.69 18.70 -17.43
C SER A 50 18.93 18.79 -16.52
N ILE A 51 20.04 19.38 -17.01
CA ILE A 51 21.27 19.54 -16.22
C ILE A 51 21.05 20.57 -15.09
N HIS A 52 21.43 20.17 -13.88
CA HIS A 52 21.44 21.05 -12.72
C HIS A 52 22.72 21.90 -12.66
N TRP A 53 22.82 22.92 -13.52
CA TRP A 53 24.03 23.73 -13.68
C TRP A 53 24.64 24.26 -12.38
N LYS A 54 23.81 24.68 -11.41
CA LYS A 54 24.29 25.20 -10.11
C LYS A 54 25.03 24.15 -9.28
N LEU A 55 24.60 22.89 -9.35
CA LEU A 55 25.22 21.78 -8.61
C LEU A 55 26.42 21.25 -9.39
N SER A 56 26.30 21.09 -10.69
CA SER A 56 27.37 20.67 -11.59
C SER A 56 28.60 21.57 -11.50
N GLY A 57 28.40 22.88 -11.33
CA GLY A 57 29.51 23.84 -11.11
C GLY A 57 30.18 23.75 -9.74
N LYS A 58 29.64 22.94 -8.79
CA LYS A 58 30.26 22.70 -7.47
C LYS A 58 30.96 21.35 -7.36
N THR A 59 30.61 20.41 -8.20
CA THR A 59 31.02 18.99 -8.09
C THR A 59 31.99 18.55 -9.19
N ASP A 60 32.34 19.45 -10.15
CA ASP A 60 33.13 19.15 -11.37
C ASP A 60 32.57 18.00 -12.23
N THR A 61 31.36 17.55 -11.97
CA THR A 61 30.64 16.55 -12.73
C THR A 61 29.30 17.12 -13.19
N LEU A 62 28.85 16.78 -14.40
CA LEU A 62 27.56 17.19 -14.87
C LEU A 62 26.47 16.37 -14.16
N ILE A 63 25.66 17.05 -13.37
CA ILE A 63 24.56 16.45 -12.62
C ILE A 63 23.25 16.75 -13.30
N LEU A 64 22.50 15.72 -13.60
CA LEU A 64 21.19 15.79 -14.23
C LEU A 64 20.10 15.74 -13.16
N ARG A 65 19.10 16.62 -13.30
CA ARG A 65 17.82 16.50 -12.59
C ARG A 65 16.96 15.49 -13.35
N GLN A 66 16.76 14.35 -12.77
CA GLN A 66 15.77 13.41 -13.25
C GLN A 66 14.49 13.65 -12.43
N ALA A 67 13.35 13.90 -13.10
CA ALA A 67 12.09 13.88 -12.38
C ALA A 67 12.00 12.53 -11.68
N SER A 68 11.94 12.55 -10.36
CA SER A 68 11.67 11.35 -9.59
C SER A 68 10.24 10.96 -9.97
N ASP A 69 10.10 9.81 -10.61
CA ASP A 69 8.76 9.28 -10.89
C ASP A 69 8.14 8.98 -9.51
N PRO A 70 7.02 9.60 -9.13
CA PRO A 70 6.34 9.29 -7.88
C PRO A 70 5.87 7.82 -7.80
N SER A 71 6.06 7.06 -8.87
CA SER A 71 5.88 5.60 -8.88
C SER A 71 6.86 4.82 -7.98
N LEU A 72 7.83 5.47 -7.34
CA LEU A 72 8.71 4.83 -6.35
C LEU A 72 7.97 4.28 -5.13
N TYR A 73 6.75 4.72 -4.87
CA TYR A 73 5.85 4.16 -3.86
C TYR A 73 4.63 3.52 -4.54
N ASN A 74 4.86 2.52 -5.38
CA ASN A 74 3.77 1.79 -6.00
C ASN A 74 3.14 0.86 -4.95
N ILE A 75 2.36 1.48 -4.05
CA ILE A 75 1.67 0.82 -2.95
C ILE A 75 0.26 0.44 -3.41
N VAL A 76 -0.15 -0.78 -3.15
CA VAL A 76 -1.54 -1.20 -3.26
C VAL A 76 -2.11 -1.50 -1.88
N LEU A 77 -3.23 -0.87 -1.58
CA LEU A 77 -4.03 -1.10 -0.38
C LEU A 77 -5.18 -2.05 -0.78
N LEU A 78 -5.07 -3.32 -0.41
CA LEU A 78 -6.08 -4.34 -0.72
C LEU A 78 -7.02 -4.51 0.47
N MET A 79 -8.31 -4.21 0.27
CA MET A 79 -9.35 -4.34 1.28
C MET A 79 -10.08 -5.68 1.11
N ASP A 80 -9.61 -6.73 1.76
CA ASP A 80 -10.12 -8.09 1.61
C ASP A 80 -10.93 -8.51 2.85
N PHE A 81 -12.14 -7.96 2.97
CA PHE A 81 -13.03 -8.24 4.08
C PHE A 81 -14.10 -9.26 3.65
N GLY A 82 -14.09 -10.43 4.30
CA GLY A 82 -15.12 -11.43 4.13
C GLY A 82 -16.17 -11.35 5.24
N ILE A 83 -17.45 -11.58 4.91
CA ILE A 83 -18.53 -11.72 5.91
C ILE A 83 -18.55 -13.10 6.56
N GLU A 84 -17.86 -14.07 5.97
CA GLU A 84 -17.69 -15.42 6.50
C GLU A 84 -16.22 -15.80 6.53
N LYS A 85 -15.80 -16.40 7.63
CA LYS A 85 -14.48 -16.93 7.85
C LYS A 85 -14.57 -18.36 8.36
N ASN A 86 -13.95 -19.31 7.65
CA ASN A 86 -14.01 -20.74 7.98
C ASN A 86 -15.44 -21.30 8.17
N GLY A 87 -16.42 -20.72 7.45
CA GLY A 87 -17.83 -21.10 7.55
C GLY A 87 -18.62 -20.45 8.71
N GLU A 88 -17.96 -19.59 9.47
CA GLU A 88 -18.60 -18.82 10.55
C GLU A 88 -18.73 -17.33 10.16
N PRO A 89 -19.78 -16.63 10.60
CA PRO A 89 -19.92 -15.21 10.35
C PRO A 89 -18.78 -14.41 10.97
N THR A 90 -18.17 -13.51 10.21
CA THR A 90 -17.17 -12.57 10.75
C THR A 90 -17.84 -11.60 11.71
N PRO A 91 -17.35 -11.44 12.95
CA PRO A 91 -17.90 -10.50 13.91
C PRO A 91 -17.98 -9.08 13.37
N LEU A 92 -19.11 -8.41 13.56
CA LEU A 92 -19.31 -7.04 13.06
C LEU A 92 -18.29 -6.06 13.63
N GLU A 93 -17.78 -6.34 14.83
CA GLU A 93 -16.76 -5.55 15.49
C GLU A 93 -15.42 -5.61 14.73
N GLU A 94 -15.02 -6.79 14.26
CA GLU A 94 -13.83 -6.99 13.44
C GLU A 94 -13.96 -6.29 12.09
N LEU A 95 -15.13 -6.38 11.44
CA LEU A 95 -15.39 -5.70 10.18
C LEU A 95 -15.33 -4.16 10.34
N ASN A 96 -15.94 -3.64 11.41
CA ASN A 96 -15.92 -2.21 11.70
C ASN A 96 -14.50 -1.72 12.03
N ALA A 97 -13.74 -2.51 12.78
CA ALA A 97 -12.35 -2.21 13.09
C ALA A 97 -11.47 -2.23 11.84
N ALA A 98 -11.61 -3.24 11.00
CA ALA A 98 -10.88 -3.33 9.73
C ALA A 98 -11.21 -2.14 8.80
N ALA A 99 -12.47 -1.71 8.75
CA ALA A 99 -12.87 -0.51 8.02
C ALA A 99 -12.25 0.77 8.59
N ALA A 100 -12.16 0.88 9.93
CA ALA A 100 -11.50 2.01 10.59
C ALA A 100 -9.99 2.04 10.28
N VAL A 101 -9.34 0.87 10.27
CA VAL A 101 -7.93 0.73 9.87
C VAL A 101 -7.74 1.16 8.42
N ALA A 102 -8.59 0.71 7.49
CA ALA A 102 -8.52 1.11 6.09
C ALA A 102 -8.61 2.62 5.90
N ALA A 103 -9.57 3.25 6.59
CA ALA A 103 -9.75 4.69 6.55
C ALA A 103 -8.54 5.44 7.14
N ALA A 104 -7.98 4.95 8.25
CA ALA A 104 -6.83 5.58 8.91
C ALA A 104 -5.55 5.45 8.10
N VAL A 105 -5.25 4.24 7.59
CA VAL A 105 -4.07 3.96 6.75
C VAL A 105 -4.10 4.80 5.48
N GLY A 106 -5.21 4.78 4.73
CA GLY A 106 -5.33 5.57 3.51
C GLY A 106 -5.27 7.08 3.76
N THR A 107 -5.87 7.57 4.86
CA THR A 107 -5.76 8.99 5.25
C THR A 107 -4.30 9.36 5.53
N GLN A 108 -3.57 8.50 6.23
CA GLN A 108 -2.17 8.74 6.57
C GLN A 108 -1.28 8.77 5.33
N LEU A 109 -1.49 7.85 4.37
CA LEU A 109 -0.78 7.84 3.10
C LEU A 109 -0.99 9.16 2.33
N VAL A 110 -2.25 9.62 2.23
CA VAL A 110 -2.57 10.91 1.58
C VAL A 110 -1.92 12.08 2.31
N GLN A 111 -1.93 12.10 3.65
CA GLN A 111 -1.30 13.17 4.44
C GLN A 111 0.23 13.21 4.25
N GLN A 112 0.84 12.08 3.97
CA GLN A 112 2.26 11.98 3.63
C GLN A 112 2.55 12.24 2.15
N HIS A 113 1.55 12.67 1.37
CA HIS A 113 1.65 12.92 -0.07
C HIS A 113 2.06 11.68 -0.89
N ILE A 114 1.67 10.49 -0.43
CA ILE A 114 1.97 9.22 -1.10
C ILE A 114 0.78 8.84 -1.97
N THR A 115 1.02 8.71 -3.27
CA THR A 115 0.05 8.15 -4.20
C THR A 115 0.00 6.63 -4.04
N PHE A 116 -1.19 6.06 -3.98
CA PHE A 116 -1.37 4.61 -3.87
C PHE A 116 -2.59 4.15 -4.67
N SER A 117 -2.66 2.86 -4.92
CA SER A 117 -3.85 2.23 -5.49
C SER A 117 -4.67 1.55 -4.38
N ALA A 118 -5.97 1.78 -4.35
CA ALA A 118 -6.87 1.03 -3.49
C ALA A 118 -7.55 -0.07 -4.32
N ALA A 119 -7.41 -1.32 -3.91
CA ALA A 119 -7.98 -2.48 -4.55
C ALA A 119 -9.17 -3.00 -3.73
N VAL A 120 -10.33 -3.03 -4.35
CA VAL A 120 -11.59 -3.46 -3.72
C VAL A 120 -12.10 -4.72 -4.41
N PRO A 121 -12.27 -5.84 -3.68
CA PRO A 121 -12.85 -7.04 -4.24
C PRO A 121 -14.32 -6.84 -4.58
N THR A 122 -14.67 -7.23 -5.80
CA THR A 122 -16.05 -7.29 -6.30
C THR A 122 -16.40 -8.72 -6.69
N ARG A 123 -17.64 -8.96 -7.07
CA ARG A 123 -18.05 -10.30 -7.57
C ARG A 123 -17.33 -10.71 -8.86
N MET A 124 -16.82 -9.74 -9.61
CA MET A 124 -16.20 -9.97 -10.92
C MET A 124 -14.67 -9.83 -10.93
N GLY A 125 -14.05 -9.50 -9.80
CA GLY A 125 -12.61 -9.27 -9.71
C GLY A 125 -12.24 -8.17 -8.74
N LEU A 126 -11.15 -7.45 -9.01
CA LEU A 126 -10.72 -6.29 -8.26
C LEU A 126 -11.05 -5.00 -9.02
N GLU A 127 -11.70 -4.07 -8.36
CA GLU A 127 -11.74 -2.67 -8.79
C GLU A 127 -10.57 -1.90 -8.20
N ILE A 128 -9.85 -1.17 -9.05
CA ILE A 128 -8.66 -0.43 -8.68
C ILE A 128 -8.95 1.06 -8.77
N TYR A 129 -8.72 1.76 -7.66
CA TYR A 129 -8.85 3.22 -7.54
C TYR A 129 -7.47 3.82 -7.33
N GLU A 130 -7.07 4.72 -8.21
CA GLU A 130 -5.87 5.52 -7.99
C GLU A 130 -6.19 6.67 -7.04
N VAL A 131 -5.46 6.76 -5.93
CA VAL A 131 -5.66 7.76 -4.88
C VAL A 131 -4.45 8.67 -4.83
N ARG A 132 -4.64 9.93 -5.18
CA ARG A 132 -3.62 10.99 -5.16
C ARG A 132 -3.93 12.07 -4.14
N THR A 133 -5.22 12.31 -3.91
CA THR A 133 -5.69 13.39 -3.04
C THR A 133 -6.67 12.89 -1.99
N GLN A 134 -6.88 13.71 -0.96
CA GLN A 134 -7.90 13.42 0.06
C GLN A 134 -9.31 13.28 -0.53
N LYS A 135 -9.60 14.02 -1.60
CA LYS A 135 -10.89 13.93 -2.30
C LYS A 135 -11.06 12.59 -2.99
N ASP A 136 -10.03 12.11 -3.69
CA ASP A 136 -10.06 10.81 -4.36
C ASP A 136 -10.31 9.70 -3.33
N PHE A 137 -9.58 9.77 -2.20
CA PHE A 137 -9.73 8.81 -1.12
C PHE A 137 -11.13 8.80 -0.52
N GLN A 138 -11.71 9.98 -0.27
CA GLN A 138 -13.08 10.08 0.25
C GLN A 138 -14.11 9.51 -0.74
N GLN A 139 -13.97 9.80 -2.03
CA GLN A 139 -14.84 9.24 -3.06
C GLN A 139 -14.73 7.72 -3.13
N MET A 140 -13.52 7.18 -3.09
CA MET A 140 -13.27 5.74 -3.06
C MET A 140 -13.90 5.09 -1.82
N LEU A 141 -13.71 5.66 -0.62
CA LEU A 141 -14.31 5.15 0.61
C LEU A 141 -15.84 5.14 0.56
N MET A 142 -16.45 6.22 0.06
CA MET A 142 -17.91 6.28 -0.09
C MET A 142 -18.40 5.20 -1.07
N HIS A 143 -17.71 5.04 -2.18
CA HIS A 143 -18.05 4.02 -3.17
C HIS A 143 -17.90 2.61 -2.58
N TRP A 144 -16.77 2.35 -1.92
CA TRP A 144 -16.52 1.07 -1.27
C TRP A 144 -17.57 0.71 -0.21
N MET A 145 -18.01 1.66 0.62
CA MET A 145 -19.07 1.42 1.62
C MET A 145 -20.44 1.06 0.99
N CYS A 146 -20.63 1.36 -0.29
CA CYS A 146 -21.83 0.98 -1.03
C CYS A 146 -21.75 -0.42 -1.67
N PHE A 147 -20.55 -1.02 -1.74
CA PHE A 147 -20.40 -2.38 -2.27
C PHE A 147 -20.81 -3.44 -1.23
N PRO A 148 -21.48 -4.51 -1.68
CA PRO A 148 -21.67 -5.65 -0.80
C PRO A 148 -20.32 -6.30 -0.49
N LEU A 149 -20.07 -6.54 0.79
CA LEU A 149 -18.89 -7.29 1.23
C LEU A 149 -18.86 -8.67 0.57
N GLN A 150 -17.66 -9.17 0.31
CA GLN A 150 -17.49 -10.52 -0.24
C GLN A 150 -17.95 -11.56 0.78
N GLN A 151 -18.54 -12.66 0.31
CA GLN A 151 -19.01 -13.71 1.23
C GLN A 151 -17.84 -14.44 1.88
N THR A 152 -16.77 -14.70 1.15
CA THR A 152 -15.63 -15.48 1.63
C THR A 152 -14.38 -14.62 1.78
N GLU A 153 -13.69 -14.81 2.91
CA GLU A 153 -12.35 -14.26 3.13
C GLU A 153 -11.36 -14.71 2.03
N GLY A 154 -10.40 -13.86 1.71
CA GLY A 154 -9.33 -14.14 0.77
C GLY A 154 -9.73 -14.09 -0.71
N ALA A 155 -10.95 -13.63 -1.03
CA ALA A 155 -11.34 -13.45 -2.42
C ALA A 155 -10.49 -12.39 -3.12
N GLY A 156 -10.20 -11.27 -2.44
CA GLY A 156 -9.36 -10.21 -2.95
C GLY A 156 -7.93 -10.68 -3.21
N MET A 157 -7.34 -11.42 -2.28
CA MET A 157 -6.00 -11.99 -2.45
C MET A 157 -5.94 -12.98 -3.61
N ARG A 158 -6.95 -13.82 -3.79
CA ARG A 158 -7.01 -14.74 -4.94
C ARG A 158 -7.04 -13.99 -6.27
N TYR A 159 -7.86 -12.94 -6.38
CA TYR A 159 -7.88 -12.10 -7.58
C TYR A 159 -6.55 -11.38 -7.80
N PHE A 160 -5.95 -10.84 -6.74
CA PHE A 160 -4.66 -10.15 -6.77
C PHE A 160 -3.55 -11.04 -7.37
N LEU A 161 -3.46 -12.28 -6.90
CA LEU A 161 -2.49 -13.26 -7.40
C LEU A 161 -2.83 -13.74 -8.82
N THR A 162 -4.10 -14.01 -9.11
CA THR A 162 -4.52 -14.49 -10.43
C THR A 162 -4.26 -13.45 -11.52
N GLN A 163 -4.44 -12.17 -11.20
CA GLN A 163 -4.16 -11.05 -12.11
C GLN A 163 -2.68 -10.64 -12.13
N GLN A 164 -1.81 -11.36 -11.42
CA GLN A 164 -0.37 -11.10 -11.32
C GLN A 164 -0.05 -9.65 -10.87
N MET A 165 -0.86 -9.11 -9.99
CA MET A 165 -0.66 -7.75 -9.48
C MET A 165 0.57 -7.64 -8.57
N ASP A 166 1.03 -8.75 -7.99
CA ASP A 166 2.30 -8.86 -7.26
C ASP A 166 3.53 -8.44 -8.08
N ARG A 167 3.40 -8.38 -9.42
CA ARG A 167 4.44 -7.90 -10.34
C ARG A 167 4.31 -6.43 -10.71
N GLN A 168 3.18 -5.81 -10.39
CA GLN A 168 2.87 -4.42 -10.78
C GLN A 168 3.15 -3.43 -9.66
N TYR A 169 3.14 -3.91 -8.41
CA TYR A 169 3.32 -3.10 -7.22
C TYR A 169 4.58 -3.50 -6.46
N ALA A 170 5.20 -2.52 -5.81
CA ALA A 170 6.38 -2.75 -4.98
C ALA A 170 5.97 -3.18 -3.56
N ARG A 171 4.79 -2.75 -3.10
CA ARG A 171 4.29 -3.02 -1.75
C ARG A 171 2.79 -3.29 -1.73
N LEU A 172 2.42 -4.33 -0.99
CA LEU A 172 1.04 -4.68 -0.69
C LEU A 172 0.75 -4.41 0.79
N VAL A 173 -0.28 -3.62 1.06
CA VAL A 173 -0.90 -3.50 2.39
C VAL A 173 -2.24 -4.20 2.31
N LEU A 174 -2.32 -5.39 2.89
CA LEU A 174 -3.55 -6.18 2.95
C LEU A 174 -4.29 -5.87 4.24
N LEU A 175 -5.52 -5.44 4.12
CA LEU A 175 -6.42 -5.21 5.25
C LEU A 175 -7.48 -6.30 5.31
N THR A 176 -7.63 -6.92 6.48
CA THR A 176 -8.60 -8.00 6.69
C THR A 176 -9.24 -7.93 8.07
N ALA A 177 -10.35 -8.61 8.25
CA ALA A 177 -11.04 -8.77 9.52
C ALA A 177 -10.77 -10.18 10.09
N GLY A 178 -10.59 -10.28 11.41
CA GLY A 178 -10.26 -11.53 12.08
C GLY A 178 -8.83 -12.01 11.85
N GLN A 179 -8.42 -13.03 12.55
CA GLN A 179 -7.07 -13.58 12.52
C GLN A 179 -6.69 -14.04 11.11
N TYR A 180 -5.57 -13.55 10.58
CA TYR A 180 -5.09 -13.95 9.25
C TYR A 180 -4.43 -15.33 9.31
N THR A 181 -4.99 -16.28 8.56
CA THR A 181 -4.52 -17.68 8.55
C THR A 181 -3.99 -18.15 7.20
N ALA A 182 -4.16 -17.33 6.15
CA ALA A 182 -3.71 -17.71 4.82
C ALA A 182 -2.18 -17.63 4.67
N SER A 183 -1.63 -18.43 3.76
CA SER A 183 -0.19 -18.47 3.53
C SER A 183 0.26 -17.28 2.69
N LEU A 184 1.30 -16.58 3.14
CA LEU A 184 1.98 -15.51 2.39
C LEU A 184 3.12 -16.01 1.49
N LYS A 185 3.40 -17.32 1.47
CA LYS A 185 4.46 -17.91 0.64
C LYS A 185 4.45 -17.47 -0.83
N PRO A 186 3.29 -17.31 -1.50
CA PRO A 186 3.28 -16.85 -2.90
C PRO A 186 3.82 -15.44 -3.11
N LEU A 187 3.87 -14.62 -2.05
CA LEU A 187 4.32 -13.21 -2.08
C LEU A 187 5.75 -13.04 -1.57
N GLU A 188 6.29 -14.03 -0.84
CA GLU A 188 7.64 -13.99 -0.28
C GLU A 188 8.70 -13.70 -1.36
N GLY A 189 9.52 -12.65 -1.14
CA GLY A 189 10.58 -12.25 -2.06
C GLY A 189 10.10 -11.63 -3.39
N ARG A 190 8.78 -11.48 -3.59
CA ARG A 190 8.23 -10.84 -4.80
C ARG A 190 7.75 -9.42 -4.55
N ILE A 191 7.04 -9.22 -3.46
CA ILE A 191 6.46 -7.93 -3.08
C ILE A 191 6.52 -7.77 -1.57
N GLY A 192 6.95 -6.61 -1.09
CA GLY A 192 6.87 -6.30 0.33
C GLY A 192 5.41 -6.32 0.79
N THR A 193 5.09 -7.17 1.77
CA THR A 193 3.69 -7.37 2.16
C THR A 193 3.50 -7.13 3.65
N THR A 194 2.61 -6.21 3.99
CA THR A 194 2.12 -5.99 5.35
C THR A 194 0.65 -6.36 5.41
N VAL A 195 0.33 -7.38 6.20
CA VAL A 195 -1.05 -7.75 6.50
C VAL A 195 -1.46 -7.07 7.79
N ILE A 196 -2.56 -6.35 7.78
CA ILE A 196 -3.13 -5.72 8.98
C ILE A 196 -4.49 -6.35 9.22
N SER A 197 -4.63 -7.05 10.34
CA SER A 197 -5.86 -7.72 10.71
C SER A 197 -6.43 -7.20 12.03
N ALA A 198 -7.75 -6.96 12.06
CA ALA A 198 -8.47 -6.58 13.27
C ALA A 198 -9.09 -7.84 13.92
N VAL A 199 -8.68 -8.18 15.14
CA VAL A 199 -9.01 -9.44 15.80
C VAL A 199 -9.72 -9.18 17.12
N SER A 200 -10.88 -9.80 17.33
CA SER A 200 -11.61 -9.73 18.60
C SER A 200 -10.87 -10.48 19.71
N GLY A 201 -10.78 -9.87 20.89
CA GLY A 201 -10.03 -10.43 22.03
C GLY A 201 -8.52 -10.48 21.81
N GLY A 202 -8.03 -9.96 20.69
CA GLY A 202 -6.63 -9.92 20.33
C GLY A 202 -5.80 -8.90 21.13
N LYS A 203 -4.49 -8.95 20.94
CA LYS A 203 -3.54 -7.94 21.41
C LYS A 203 -2.75 -7.45 20.22
N LEU A 204 -2.20 -6.24 20.33
CA LEU A 204 -1.28 -5.76 19.31
C LEU A 204 -0.09 -6.74 19.21
N GLN A 205 0.06 -7.34 18.05
CA GLN A 205 1.16 -8.27 17.75
C GLN A 205 1.75 -7.96 16.39
N HIS A 206 3.08 -8.03 16.30
CA HIS A 206 3.83 -7.96 15.06
C HIS A 206 4.49 -9.32 14.82
N ILE A 207 4.09 -9.99 13.75
CA ILE A 207 4.54 -11.34 13.40
C ILE A 207 5.33 -11.26 12.10
N ALA A 208 6.65 -11.34 12.18
CA ALA A 208 7.49 -11.45 10.99
C ALA A 208 7.33 -12.85 10.39
N VAL A 209 6.92 -12.93 9.12
CA VAL A 209 6.72 -14.18 8.41
C VAL A 209 7.96 -14.57 7.61
N GLY A 210 8.79 -13.61 7.22
CA GLY A 210 9.96 -13.78 6.37
C GLY A 210 9.72 -13.30 4.93
N GLY A 211 10.77 -13.25 4.13
CA GLY A 211 10.67 -12.86 2.71
C GLY A 211 10.09 -11.45 2.46
N GLY A 212 10.20 -10.53 3.43
CA GLY A 212 9.60 -9.19 3.33
C GLY A 212 8.10 -9.14 3.65
N CYS A 213 7.57 -10.19 4.28
CA CYS A 213 6.18 -10.29 4.70
C CYS A 213 6.06 -10.19 6.22
N GLU A 214 5.08 -9.42 6.70
CA GLU A 214 4.72 -9.31 8.11
C GLU A 214 3.21 -9.29 8.32
N VAL A 215 2.77 -9.71 9.49
CA VAL A 215 1.37 -9.64 9.92
C VAL A 215 1.29 -8.80 11.18
N VAL A 216 0.41 -7.82 11.18
CA VAL A 216 0.10 -6.96 12.33
C VAL A 216 -1.32 -7.24 12.76
N GLU A 217 -1.49 -7.83 13.94
CA GLU A 217 -2.81 -8.04 14.54
C GLU A 217 -3.14 -6.88 15.47
N LEU A 218 -4.33 -6.32 15.31
CA LEU A 218 -4.85 -5.20 16.09
C LEU A 218 -6.08 -5.64 16.89
N PRO A 219 -6.22 -5.23 18.17
CA PRO A 219 -7.42 -5.54 18.95
C PRO A 219 -8.62 -4.75 18.41
N ALA A 220 -9.66 -5.47 17.96
CA ALA A 220 -10.83 -4.85 17.35
C ALA A 220 -11.61 -3.93 18.31
N GLU A 221 -11.67 -4.30 19.60
CA GLU A 221 -12.43 -3.58 20.63
C GLU A 221 -11.79 -2.23 21.02
N ARG A 222 -10.46 -2.13 20.89
CA ARG A 222 -9.67 -0.98 21.40
C ARG A 222 -9.05 -0.15 20.30
N ILE A 223 -9.56 -0.26 19.08
CA ILE A 223 -8.97 0.36 17.92
C ILE A 223 -8.91 1.91 18.02
N GLU A 224 -9.75 2.52 18.85
CA GLU A 224 -9.84 3.97 19.05
C GLU A 224 -8.90 4.49 20.15
N ASP A 225 -8.50 3.63 21.08
CA ASP A 225 -7.86 4.03 22.34
C ASP A 225 -6.37 4.26 22.21
N GLU A 226 -5.72 3.65 21.23
CA GLU A 226 -4.27 3.64 21.09
C GLU A 226 -3.78 4.21 19.76
N VAL A 227 -2.54 4.71 19.76
CA VAL A 227 -1.83 5.09 18.51
C VAL A 227 -1.03 3.88 18.04
N TYR A 228 -1.46 3.29 16.93
CA TYR A 228 -0.77 2.14 16.37
C TYR A 228 0.35 2.59 15.40
N ARG A 229 1.55 2.06 15.61
CA ARG A 229 2.68 2.24 14.70
C ARG A 229 2.78 1.03 13.80
N ILE A 230 2.62 1.24 12.51
CA ILE A 230 2.64 0.19 11.50
C ILE A 230 3.80 0.49 10.56
N LEU A 231 4.69 -0.48 10.39
CA LEU A 231 5.75 -0.44 9.38
C LEU A 231 5.16 -0.87 8.03
N CYS A 232 5.28 -0.02 7.03
CA CYS A 232 4.84 -0.31 5.66
C CYS A 232 5.98 -0.12 4.65
#